data_0e81f013f9322dfea8eea960a9d51c1e
#
_entry.id   0e81f013f9322dfea8eea960a9d51c1e
#
_cell.length_a   1.000
_cell.length_b   1.000
_cell.length_c   1.000
_cell.angle_alpha   90.00
_cell.angle_beta   90.00
_cell.angle_gamma   90.00
#
_symmetry.space_group_name_H-M   'P 1'
#
loop_
_entity.id
_entity.type
_entity.pdbx_description
1 polymer ?
#
loop_
_entity_poly.entity_id
_entity_poly.type
_entity_poly.pdbx_seq_one_letter_code
_entity_poly.pdbx_strand_id
1 'polypeptide(L)'
;MKRFPVFIATVMMVSAMQAADKLDLKAITSGEFAASYVTGINPIDGTDLYASISNDGKQVISYSFKTGKQMSILFDVNAVKAPFEQIEGYVISPDGKKLLIMTHREAIYRRSFKAEYFVYDI
;
A
#
# COMPACT_ATOMS: atom_id res chain seq x y z
N MET A 1 -52.27 -55.58 7.19
CA MET A 1 -51.53 -54.40 7.75
C MET A 1 -50.08 -54.54 7.36
N LYS A 2 -49.65 -53.77 6.39
CA LYS A 2 -48.24 -53.77 5.91
C LYS A 2 -47.45 -52.72 6.71
N ARG A 3 -46.52 -53.18 7.55
CA ARG A 3 -45.59 -52.30 8.28
C ARG A 3 -44.44 -51.94 7.35
N PHE A 4 -44.33 -50.66 7.02
CA PHE A 4 -43.15 -50.13 6.34
C PHE A 4 -42.09 -49.81 7.37
N PRO A 5 -40.87 -50.32 7.24
CA PRO A 5 -39.75 -49.84 8.06
C PRO A 5 -39.31 -48.49 7.55
N VAL A 6 -39.35 -47.49 8.42
CA VAL A 6 -38.77 -46.17 8.18
C VAL A 6 -37.27 -46.32 8.34
N PHE A 7 -36.55 -46.31 7.23
CA PHE A 7 -35.09 -46.15 7.27
C PHE A 7 -34.77 -44.69 7.53
N ILE A 8 -34.38 -44.38 8.76
CA ILE A 8 -33.78 -43.10 9.07
C ILE A 8 -32.35 -43.14 8.56
N ALA A 9 -32.12 -42.58 7.36
CA ALA A 9 -30.79 -42.31 6.87
C ALA A 9 -30.21 -41.11 7.64
N THR A 10 -29.46 -41.40 8.69
CA THR A 10 -28.65 -40.38 9.38
C THR A 10 -27.50 -40.02 8.46
N VAL A 11 -27.69 -38.96 7.69
CA VAL A 11 -26.60 -38.34 6.94
C VAL A 11 -25.66 -37.68 7.96
N MET A 12 -24.59 -38.38 8.32
CA MET A 12 -23.46 -37.76 8.97
C MET A 12 -22.83 -36.76 8.00
N MET A 13 -23.17 -35.48 8.16
CA MET A 13 -22.36 -34.41 7.62
C MET A 13 -21.03 -34.43 8.36
N VAL A 14 -20.06 -35.10 7.79
CA VAL A 14 -18.66 -34.90 8.12
C VAL A 14 -18.32 -33.54 7.53
N SER A 15 -18.46 -32.49 8.30
CA SER A 15 -17.81 -31.22 8.03
C SER A 15 -16.33 -31.51 8.03
N ALA A 16 -15.73 -31.63 6.84
CA ALA A 16 -14.30 -31.59 6.70
C ALA A 16 -13.85 -30.24 7.26
N MET A 17 -13.40 -30.22 8.49
CA MET A 17 -12.58 -29.15 9.00
C MET A 17 -11.33 -29.20 8.14
N GLN A 18 -11.27 -28.32 7.13
CA GLN A 18 -10.03 -28.04 6.47
C GLN A 18 -9.09 -27.54 7.56
N ALA A 19 -8.14 -28.40 7.92
CA ALA A 19 -7.06 -27.97 8.78
C ALA A 19 -6.41 -26.78 8.09
N ALA A 20 -6.37 -25.64 8.77
CA ALA A 20 -5.61 -24.48 8.33
C ALA A 20 -4.25 -24.99 7.86
N ASP A 21 -3.83 -24.54 6.68
CA ASP A 21 -2.57 -24.94 6.08
C ASP A 21 -1.48 -24.89 7.16
N LYS A 22 -0.85 -26.06 7.40
CA LYS A 22 0.19 -26.14 8.41
C LYS A 22 1.28 -25.14 8.03
N LEU A 23 1.63 -24.27 8.97
CA LEU A 23 2.77 -23.39 8.85
C LEU A 23 4.00 -24.27 8.50
N ASP A 24 4.42 -24.21 7.25
CA ASP A 24 5.59 -24.90 6.76
C ASP A 24 6.79 -23.95 6.82
N LEU A 25 7.96 -24.50 7.11
CA LEU A 25 9.21 -23.72 7.15
C LEU A 25 9.46 -23.00 5.81
N LYS A 26 9.13 -23.65 4.70
CA LYS A 26 9.24 -23.08 3.37
C LYS A 26 8.33 -21.85 3.20
N ALA A 27 7.08 -21.92 3.63
CA ALA A 27 6.14 -20.80 3.58
C ALA A 27 6.60 -19.61 4.44
N ILE A 28 7.18 -19.89 5.63
CA ILE A 28 7.75 -18.86 6.50
C ILE A 28 8.96 -18.18 5.85
N THR A 29 9.85 -18.95 5.22
CA THR A 29 11.09 -18.42 4.64
C THR A 29 10.91 -17.84 3.23
N SER A 30 9.85 -18.22 2.51
CA SER A 30 9.53 -17.69 1.18
C SER A 30 8.97 -16.28 1.17
N GLY A 31 8.60 -15.74 2.36
CA GLY A 31 7.95 -14.45 2.47
C GLY A 31 6.42 -14.48 2.23
N GLU A 32 5.81 -15.67 2.15
CA GLU A 32 4.36 -15.81 1.96
C GLU A 32 3.55 -15.11 3.06
N PHE A 33 4.10 -15.10 4.29
CA PHE A 33 3.51 -14.38 5.44
C PHE A 33 4.16 -13.02 5.69
N ALA A 34 4.90 -12.47 4.72
CA ALA A 34 5.46 -11.14 4.87
C ALA A 34 4.33 -10.11 5.04
N ALA A 35 4.46 -9.26 6.08
CA ALA A 35 3.48 -8.22 6.31
C ALA A 35 3.49 -7.22 5.15
N SER A 36 2.31 -6.94 4.59
CA SER A 36 2.12 -5.81 3.69
C SER A 36 2.03 -4.54 4.51
N TYR A 37 2.97 -3.64 4.29
CA TYR A 37 2.94 -2.33 4.92
C TYR A 37 2.42 -1.29 3.94
N VAL A 38 1.46 -0.50 4.39
CA VAL A 38 1.09 0.73 3.68
C VAL A 38 2.04 1.81 4.16
N THR A 39 2.96 2.22 3.31
CA THR A 39 3.97 3.24 3.61
C THR A 39 3.68 4.53 2.85
N GLY A 40 4.14 5.67 3.40
CA GLY A 40 4.11 6.94 2.68
C GLY A 40 2.73 7.56 2.52
N ILE A 41 1.76 7.21 3.37
CA ILE A 41 0.47 7.90 3.40
C ILE A 41 0.65 9.25 4.09
N ASN A 42 0.47 10.32 3.34
CA ASN A 42 0.45 11.68 3.86
C ASN A 42 -0.94 12.30 3.66
N PRO A 43 -1.67 12.63 4.74
CA PRO A 43 -2.94 13.33 4.61
C PRO A 43 -2.75 14.67 3.89
N ILE A 44 -3.75 15.09 3.13
CA ILE A 44 -3.81 16.43 2.53
C ILE A 44 -4.72 17.27 3.41
N ASP A 45 -4.17 18.25 4.08
CA ASP A 45 -4.88 19.06 5.07
C ASP A 45 -6.16 19.70 4.50
N GLY A 46 -7.23 19.67 5.31
CA GLY A 46 -8.52 20.22 4.93
C GLY A 46 -9.31 19.40 3.90
N THR A 47 -8.88 18.18 3.58
CA THR A 47 -9.55 17.30 2.60
C THR A 47 -9.74 15.87 3.14
N ASP A 48 -10.61 15.08 2.47
CA ASP A 48 -10.73 13.63 2.71
C ASP A 48 -9.75 12.82 1.84
N LEU A 49 -8.61 13.40 1.48
CA LEU A 49 -7.63 12.80 0.60
C LEU A 49 -6.30 12.56 1.32
N TYR A 50 -5.58 11.56 0.83
CA TYR A 50 -4.18 11.33 1.17
C TYR A 50 -3.35 11.20 -0.09
N ALA A 51 -2.08 11.50 0.00
CA ALA A 51 -1.14 11.27 -1.07
C ALA A 51 -0.20 10.10 -0.75
N SER A 52 0.30 9.45 -1.78
CA SER A 52 1.31 8.39 -1.69
C SER A 52 2.20 8.40 -2.94
N ILE A 53 3.43 7.90 -2.79
CA ILE A 53 4.31 7.66 -3.92
C ILE A 53 3.84 6.40 -4.65
N SER A 54 3.87 6.41 -5.98
CA SER A 54 3.60 5.24 -6.81
C SER A 54 4.65 4.14 -6.59
N ASN A 55 4.30 2.89 -6.90
CA ASN A 55 5.19 1.74 -6.69
C ASN A 55 6.51 1.83 -7.49
N ASP A 56 6.51 2.54 -8.61
CA ASP A 56 7.70 2.80 -9.42
C ASP A 56 8.53 4.01 -8.95
N GLY A 57 8.06 4.71 -7.92
CA GLY A 57 8.73 5.88 -7.35
C GLY A 57 8.69 7.14 -8.22
N LYS A 58 7.85 7.17 -9.26
CA LYS A 58 7.86 8.27 -10.26
C LYS A 58 6.74 9.28 -10.10
N GLN A 59 5.71 8.95 -9.36
CA GLN A 59 4.54 9.80 -9.21
C GLN A 59 4.17 10.00 -7.75
N VAL A 60 3.64 11.17 -7.43
CA VAL A 60 2.88 11.43 -6.20
C VAL A 60 1.42 11.50 -6.58
N ILE A 61 0.62 10.61 -6.01
CA ILE A 61 -0.77 10.38 -6.39
C ILE A 61 -1.67 10.62 -5.19
N SER A 62 -2.78 11.32 -5.38
CA SER A 62 -3.79 11.48 -4.34
C SER A 62 -4.87 10.41 -4.44
N TYR A 63 -5.35 9.97 -3.27
CA TYR A 63 -6.36 8.94 -3.09
C TYR A 63 -7.42 9.41 -2.11
N SER A 64 -8.63 8.90 -2.23
CA SER A 64 -9.70 9.14 -1.27
C SER A 64 -9.61 8.19 -0.09
N PHE A 65 -9.64 8.70 1.15
CA PHE A 65 -9.73 7.88 2.36
C PHE A 65 -11.01 7.03 2.41
N LYS A 66 -12.11 7.52 1.84
CA LYS A 66 -13.39 6.81 1.86
C LYS A 66 -13.43 5.61 0.93
N THR A 67 -12.81 5.71 -0.23
CA THR A 67 -12.96 4.71 -1.29
C THR A 67 -11.68 3.99 -1.65
N GLY A 68 -10.52 4.49 -1.22
CA GLY A 68 -9.20 4.01 -1.64
C GLY A 68 -8.89 4.25 -3.12
N LYS A 69 -9.78 4.95 -3.85
CA LYS A 69 -9.59 5.19 -5.28
C LYS A 69 -8.63 6.35 -5.52
N GLN A 70 -7.85 6.21 -6.57
CA GLN A 70 -7.02 7.28 -7.10
C GLN A 70 -7.90 8.45 -7.54
N MET A 71 -7.51 9.66 -7.16
CA MET A 71 -8.21 10.89 -7.49
C MET A 71 -7.45 11.71 -8.53
N SER A 72 -6.20 12.06 -8.25
CA SER A 72 -5.37 12.85 -9.16
C SER A 72 -3.89 12.52 -9.01
N ILE A 73 -3.12 12.82 -10.06
CA ILE A 73 -1.65 12.82 -10.02
C ILE A 73 -1.22 14.23 -9.64
N LEU A 74 -0.57 14.37 -8.49
CA LEU A 74 -0.06 15.65 -8.00
C LEU A 74 1.28 16.01 -8.63
N PHE A 75 2.09 14.99 -8.92
CA PHE A 75 3.40 15.15 -9.55
C PHE A 75 3.79 13.91 -10.34
N ASP A 76 4.44 14.10 -11.49
CA ASP A 76 4.98 13.03 -12.33
C ASP A 76 6.36 13.44 -12.87
N VAL A 77 7.39 12.67 -12.51
CA VAL A 77 8.78 12.86 -12.93
C VAL A 77 8.90 13.00 -14.45
N ASN A 78 8.19 12.16 -15.20
CA ASN A 78 8.27 12.14 -16.65
C ASN A 78 7.54 13.33 -17.28
N ALA A 79 6.39 13.72 -16.73
CA ALA A 79 5.58 14.82 -17.27
C ALA A 79 6.30 16.17 -17.13
N VAL A 80 6.95 16.39 -15.99
CA VAL A 80 7.68 17.65 -15.72
C VAL A 80 9.13 17.60 -16.21
N LYS A 81 9.60 16.45 -16.75
CA LYS A 81 11.01 16.23 -17.15
C LYS A 81 11.97 16.60 -16.02
N ALA A 82 11.68 16.08 -14.81
CA ALA A 82 12.47 16.34 -13.62
C ALA A 82 13.94 15.93 -13.83
N PRO A 83 14.91 16.62 -13.19
CA PRO A 83 16.33 16.28 -13.29
C PRO A 83 16.73 15.03 -12.50
N PHE A 84 15.76 14.22 -12.05
CA PHE A 84 15.95 12.98 -11.30
C PHE A 84 14.98 11.92 -11.80
N GLU A 85 15.25 10.66 -11.48
CA GLU A 85 14.48 9.51 -11.98
C GLU A 85 13.43 8.99 -10.98
N GLN A 86 13.67 9.17 -9.68
CA GLN A 86 12.82 8.63 -8.63
C GLN A 86 12.64 9.61 -7.46
N ILE A 87 11.46 9.52 -6.86
CA ILE A 87 11.08 10.24 -5.64
C ILE A 87 11.35 9.31 -4.46
N GLU A 88 12.20 9.73 -3.53
CA GLU A 88 12.49 8.97 -2.30
C GLU A 88 11.69 9.46 -1.10
N GLY A 89 11.14 10.66 -1.18
CA GLY A 89 10.25 11.23 -0.18
C GLY A 89 9.62 12.52 -0.65
N TYR A 90 8.56 12.93 0.02
CA TYR A 90 7.90 14.20 -0.27
C TYR A 90 7.18 14.75 0.96
N VAL A 91 6.94 16.05 0.93
CA VAL A 91 6.10 16.77 1.90
C VAL A 91 5.17 17.68 1.13
N ILE A 92 3.90 17.69 1.51
CA ILE A 92 2.90 18.62 0.96
C ILE A 92 2.85 19.85 1.87
N SER A 93 2.82 21.03 1.26
CA SER A 93 2.61 22.27 2.03
C SER A 93 1.24 22.28 2.71
N PRO A 94 1.07 22.92 3.87
CA PRO A 94 -0.21 22.96 4.59
C PRO A 94 -1.37 23.55 3.77
N ASP A 95 -1.08 24.40 2.80
CA ASP A 95 -2.08 24.98 1.88
C ASP A 95 -2.40 24.08 0.67
N GLY A 96 -1.74 22.91 0.58
CA GLY A 96 -1.94 21.93 -0.48
C GLY A 96 -1.41 22.33 -1.85
N LYS A 97 -0.67 23.45 -1.97
CA LYS A 97 -0.28 24.00 -3.27
C LYS A 97 1.12 23.66 -3.72
N LYS A 98 1.97 23.18 -2.81
CA LYS A 98 3.37 22.89 -3.09
C LYS A 98 3.77 21.50 -2.61
N LEU A 99 4.68 20.90 -3.36
CA LEU A 99 5.38 19.68 -2.98
C LEU A 99 6.86 19.99 -2.77
N LEU A 100 7.40 19.58 -1.63
CA LEU A 100 8.84 19.44 -1.44
C LEU A 100 9.18 17.98 -1.75
N ILE A 101 9.97 17.75 -2.78
CA ILE A 101 10.37 16.43 -3.25
C ILE A 101 11.80 16.18 -2.81
N MET A 102 12.05 15.01 -2.21
CA MET A 102 13.37 14.54 -1.82
C MET A 102 13.82 13.43 -2.75
N THR A 103 15.06 13.52 -3.20
CA THR A 103 15.70 12.54 -4.09
C THR A 103 17.20 12.45 -3.79
N HIS A 104 17.90 11.48 -4.39
CA HIS A 104 19.34 11.24 -4.24
C HIS A 104 19.79 11.19 -2.77
N ARG A 105 19.05 10.42 -1.97
CA ARG A 105 19.34 10.26 -0.55
C ARG A 105 20.57 9.39 -0.35
N GLU A 106 21.60 9.96 0.27
CA GLU A 106 22.83 9.29 0.67
C GLU A 106 22.93 9.22 2.19
N ALA A 107 22.94 8.02 2.75
CA ALA A 107 23.10 7.84 4.19
C ALA A 107 24.53 8.18 4.61
N ILE A 108 24.70 9.03 5.64
CA ILE A 108 26.00 9.36 6.23
C ILE A 108 26.22 8.51 7.48
N TYR A 109 25.26 8.51 8.40
CA TYR A 109 25.25 7.71 9.62
C TYR A 109 23.86 7.13 9.86
N ARG A 110 23.69 6.39 10.96
CA ARG A 110 22.43 5.72 11.31
C ARG A 110 21.18 6.62 11.18
N ARG A 111 21.29 7.92 11.49
CA ARG A 111 20.16 8.87 11.51
C ARG A 111 20.40 10.14 10.69
N SER A 112 21.56 10.27 10.02
CA SER A 112 21.88 11.42 9.18
C SER A 112 22.06 11.01 7.72
N PHE A 113 21.62 11.87 6.83
CA PHE A 113 21.73 11.66 5.39
C PHE A 113 21.87 13.02 4.68
N LYS A 114 22.37 12.99 3.47
CA LYS A 114 22.26 14.06 2.48
C LYS A 114 21.15 13.71 1.50
N ALA A 115 20.49 14.72 0.96
CA ALA A 115 19.52 14.55 -0.11
C ALA A 115 19.44 15.84 -0.92
N GLU A 116 18.93 15.73 -2.12
CA GLU A 116 18.55 16.87 -2.95
C GLU A 116 17.05 17.13 -2.76
N TYR A 117 16.69 18.41 -2.78
CA TYR A 117 15.33 18.85 -2.55
C TYR A 117 14.87 19.76 -3.67
N PHE A 118 13.69 19.49 -4.19
CA PHE A 118 13.03 20.27 -5.23
C PHE A 118 11.66 20.72 -4.76
N VAL A 119 11.31 21.97 -5.06
CA VAL A 119 9.97 22.50 -4.79
C VAL A 119 9.19 22.52 -6.10
N TYR A 120 7.99 21.97 -6.08
CA TYR A 120 7.07 21.94 -7.20
C TYR A 120 5.74 22.60 -6.80
N ASP A 121 5.19 23.43 -7.67
CA ASP A 121 3.86 24.01 -7.53
C ASP A 121 2.83 23.06 -8.18
N ILE A 122 1.83 22.61 -7.40
CA ILE A 122 0.79 21.66 -7.80
C ILE A 122 -0.24 22.33 -8.71
#